data_1d1539e6231cdee18864b36f29cf86b6
#
_entry.id   1d1539e6231cdee18864b36f29cf86b6
#
_cell.length_a   1.000
_cell.length_b   1.000
_cell.length_c   1.000
_cell.angle_alpha   90.00
_cell.angle_beta   90.00
_cell.angle_gamma   90.00
#
_symmetry.space_group_name_H-M   'P 1'
#
loop_
_entity.id
_entity.type
_entity.pdbx_description
1 polymer ?
#
loop_
_entity_poly.entity_id
_entity_poly.type
_entity_poly.pdbx_seq_one_letter_code
_entity_poly.pdbx_strand_id
1 'polypeptide(L)'
;MNSAKLRVHVAPLGDNADLIVKPALSSKADKIWLLVGDSHQDNDTAHIEQITKKVSKSRIPVEVQYHNKNDVPGIIKSVKEIIQVEKGNEVYLNMTSGTHIQAAGIYSASAIYNEDGNVHPYCCDSNSSHDTSESKNGVRQIRPIQIMIPEKRLRDALVIIVNKGKISKSELGDLLHRYGIINPNPAAGNELQVTMSYMNQNIIIPLEKKWGLITTVKVGRKWWVFPTENGKTAAVYFADKVENPISNGVSANATMGDIRN
;
A
#
# COMPACT_ATOMS: atom_id res chain seq x y z
N MET A 1 -1.17 -3.02 29.05
CA MET A 1 -2.02 -1.81 29.03
C MET A 1 -2.54 -1.65 27.62
N ASN A 2 -3.86 -1.78 27.39
CA ASN A 2 -4.43 -1.45 26.10
C ASN A 2 -4.35 0.07 25.94
N SER A 3 -3.46 0.57 25.10
CA SER A 3 -3.46 1.94 24.65
C SER A 3 -4.80 2.21 23.95
N ALA A 4 -5.46 3.31 24.26
CA ALA A 4 -6.67 3.71 23.57
C ALA A 4 -6.32 3.91 22.06
N LYS A 5 -7.15 3.34 21.19
CA LYS A 5 -6.98 3.52 19.74
C LYS A 5 -7.23 4.98 19.37
N LEU A 6 -6.32 5.57 18.61
CA LEU A 6 -6.47 6.92 18.09
C LEU A 6 -7.42 6.92 16.87
N ARG A 7 -8.14 8.03 16.69
CA ARG A 7 -8.94 8.32 15.49
C ARG A 7 -8.12 9.15 14.54
N VAL A 8 -7.61 8.53 13.49
CA VAL A 8 -6.73 9.16 12.52
C VAL A 8 -7.52 9.47 11.27
N HIS A 9 -7.60 10.73 10.87
CA HIS A 9 -8.24 11.14 9.63
C HIS A 9 -7.21 11.31 8.53
N VAL A 10 -7.48 10.77 7.36
CA VAL A 10 -6.66 10.93 6.14
C VAL A 10 -7.52 11.62 5.10
N ALA A 11 -7.06 12.75 4.59
CA ALA A 11 -7.83 13.55 3.64
C ALA A 11 -6.95 14.11 2.53
N PRO A 12 -7.35 14.01 1.24
CA PRO A 12 -6.71 14.76 0.18
C PRO A 12 -6.80 16.26 0.42
N LEU A 13 -5.71 16.97 0.17
CA LEU A 13 -5.73 18.43 0.18
C LEU A 13 -6.54 18.93 -1.02
N GLY A 14 -7.60 19.65 -0.76
CA GLY A 14 -8.46 20.31 -1.74
C GLY A 14 -8.72 21.75 -1.38
N ASP A 15 -9.42 22.48 -2.25
CA ASP A 15 -9.65 23.93 -2.11
C ASP A 15 -10.55 24.29 -0.93
N ASN A 16 -11.39 23.36 -0.47
CA ASN A 16 -12.30 23.61 0.65
C ASN A 16 -11.83 22.93 1.94
N ALA A 17 -11.13 23.69 2.79
CA ALA A 17 -10.65 23.23 4.08
C ALA A 17 -11.77 22.70 5.01
N ASP A 18 -13.01 23.19 4.87
CA ASP A 18 -14.12 22.77 5.73
C ASP A 18 -14.53 21.30 5.50
N LEU A 19 -14.31 20.76 4.29
CA LEU A 19 -14.55 19.35 3.99
C LEU A 19 -13.55 18.41 4.70
N ILE A 20 -12.46 18.95 5.23
CA ILE A 20 -11.46 18.24 6.01
C ILE A 20 -11.68 18.49 7.51
N VAL A 21 -11.78 19.76 7.88
CA VAL A 21 -11.81 20.21 9.28
C VAL A 21 -13.10 19.81 10.00
N LYS A 22 -14.27 20.06 9.38
CA LYS A 22 -15.56 19.75 10.04
C LYS A 22 -15.74 18.27 10.40
N PRO A 23 -15.49 17.31 9.47
CA PRO A 23 -15.57 15.89 9.81
C PRO A 23 -14.57 15.49 10.89
N ALA A 24 -13.33 15.97 10.81
CA ALA A 24 -12.31 15.67 11.81
C ALA A 24 -12.70 16.17 13.22
N LEU A 25 -13.21 17.39 13.33
CA LEU A 25 -13.66 17.94 14.60
C LEU A 25 -14.91 17.23 15.13
N SER A 26 -15.91 16.96 14.28
CA SER A 26 -17.15 16.31 14.70
C SER A 26 -16.93 14.86 15.17
N SER A 27 -15.98 14.15 14.58
CA SER A 27 -15.58 12.80 14.98
C SER A 27 -14.56 12.77 16.12
N LYS A 28 -14.11 13.93 16.59
CA LYS A 28 -13.05 14.07 17.62
C LYS A 28 -11.77 13.35 17.18
N ALA A 29 -11.28 13.72 16.00
CA ALA A 29 -10.00 13.19 15.48
C ALA A 29 -8.85 13.48 16.46
N ASP A 30 -7.96 12.50 16.61
CA ASP A 30 -6.73 12.63 17.38
C ASP A 30 -5.54 13.06 16.50
N LYS A 31 -5.61 12.81 15.18
CA LYS A 31 -4.60 13.17 14.18
C LYS A 31 -5.23 13.34 12.81
N ILE A 32 -4.62 14.19 11.98
CA ILE A 32 -4.97 14.35 10.55
C ILE A 32 -3.72 14.14 9.71
N TRP A 33 -3.84 13.30 8.67
CA TRP A 33 -2.92 13.18 7.55
C TRP A 33 -3.50 13.90 6.33
N LEU A 34 -2.73 14.80 5.73
CA LEU A 34 -3.08 15.44 4.46
C LEU A 34 -2.33 14.77 3.31
N LEU A 35 -3.06 14.28 2.33
CA LEU A 35 -2.52 13.78 1.07
C LEU A 35 -2.35 14.97 0.11
N VAL A 36 -1.12 15.36 -0.16
CA VAL A 36 -0.76 16.55 -0.96
C VAL A 36 -0.16 16.10 -2.29
N GLY A 37 -0.54 16.76 -3.37
CA GLY A 37 0.01 16.48 -4.69
C GLY A 37 1.49 16.90 -4.81
N ASP A 38 2.31 16.12 -5.53
CA ASP A 38 3.74 16.40 -5.75
C ASP A 38 4.01 17.69 -6.54
N SER A 39 3.00 18.18 -7.28
CA SER A 39 3.09 19.48 -7.92
C SER A 39 2.96 20.58 -6.84
N HIS A 40 4.08 20.98 -6.26
CA HIS A 40 4.14 22.11 -5.34
C HIS A 40 3.51 23.34 -5.98
N GLN A 41 2.23 23.58 -5.67
CA GLN A 41 1.60 24.85 -5.98
C GLN A 41 1.78 25.74 -4.74
N ASP A 42 2.10 26.99 -4.94
CA ASP A 42 2.25 27.98 -3.82
C ASP A 42 1.02 28.02 -2.92
N ASN A 43 -0.15 27.66 -3.46
CA ASN A 43 -1.42 27.56 -2.73
C ASN A 43 -1.48 26.37 -1.74
N ASP A 44 -0.73 25.28 -1.95
CA ASP A 44 -0.81 24.08 -1.09
C ASP A 44 -0.34 24.42 0.33
N THR A 45 0.75 25.20 0.46
CA THR A 45 1.27 25.65 1.75
C THR A 45 0.25 26.49 2.51
N ALA A 46 -0.39 27.45 1.84
CA ALA A 46 -1.42 28.28 2.44
C ALA A 46 -2.64 27.49 2.90
N HIS A 47 -3.08 26.48 2.14
CA HIS A 47 -4.19 25.60 2.53
C HIS A 47 -3.81 24.70 3.72
N ILE A 48 -2.60 24.16 3.76
CA ILE A 48 -2.09 23.37 4.90
C ILE A 48 -2.08 24.24 6.17
N GLU A 49 -1.55 25.45 6.09
CA GLU A 49 -1.53 26.40 7.20
C GLU A 49 -2.95 26.76 7.67
N GLN A 50 -3.87 27.00 6.75
CA GLN A 50 -5.26 27.28 7.06
C GLN A 50 -5.92 26.14 7.83
N ILE A 51 -5.73 24.88 7.38
CA ILE A 51 -6.27 23.68 8.04
C ILE A 51 -5.65 23.56 9.44
N THR A 52 -4.32 23.63 9.53
CA THR A 52 -3.59 23.53 10.80
C THR A 52 -4.06 24.58 11.80
N LYS A 53 -4.25 25.83 11.37
CA LYS A 53 -4.78 26.91 12.20
C LYS A 53 -6.20 26.62 12.70
N LYS A 54 -7.08 26.07 11.83
CA LYS A 54 -8.47 25.75 12.21
C LYS A 54 -8.54 24.65 13.27
N VAL A 55 -7.65 23.66 13.23
CA VAL A 55 -7.65 22.53 14.17
C VAL A 55 -6.75 22.75 15.41
N SER A 56 -5.94 23.82 15.43
CA SER A 56 -4.98 24.13 16.51
C SER A 56 -5.63 24.24 17.88
N LYS A 57 -6.84 24.82 17.96
CA LYS A 57 -7.60 24.95 19.23
C LYS A 57 -7.95 23.57 19.84
N SER A 58 -8.13 22.56 19.00
CA SER A 58 -8.39 21.18 19.42
C SER A 58 -7.11 20.37 19.62
N ARG A 59 -5.93 20.97 19.42
CA ARG A 59 -4.61 20.34 19.55
C ARG A 59 -4.45 19.07 18.68
N ILE A 60 -5.09 19.05 17.51
CA ILE A 60 -4.98 17.95 16.57
C ILE A 60 -3.72 18.15 15.72
N PRO A 61 -2.73 17.26 15.77
CA PRO A 61 -1.55 17.33 14.91
C PRO A 61 -1.94 17.07 13.45
N VAL A 62 -1.27 17.76 12.53
CA VAL A 62 -1.44 17.64 11.08
C VAL A 62 -0.13 17.18 10.48
N GLU A 63 -0.15 16.02 9.85
CA GLU A 63 0.96 15.42 9.11
C GLU A 63 0.70 15.51 7.61
N VAL A 64 1.75 15.49 6.81
CA VAL A 64 1.65 15.61 5.34
C VAL A 64 2.31 14.42 4.66
N GLN A 65 1.59 13.82 3.70
CA GLN A 65 2.09 12.78 2.81
C GLN A 65 1.98 13.25 1.36
N TYR A 66 3.10 13.34 0.66
CA TYR A 66 3.12 13.72 -0.75
C TYR A 66 2.87 12.53 -1.67
N HIS A 67 2.17 12.77 -2.79
CA HIS A 67 1.87 11.75 -3.78
C HIS A 67 1.57 12.37 -5.15
N ASN A 68 1.72 11.61 -6.23
CA ASN A 68 1.23 12.02 -7.54
C ASN A 68 -0.31 11.92 -7.59
N LYS A 69 -1.00 13.07 -7.59
CA LYS A 69 -2.47 13.15 -7.52
C LYS A 69 -3.21 12.57 -8.72
N ASN A 70 -2.53 12.31 -9.83
CA ASN A 70 -3.09 11.73 -11.05
C ASN A 70 -2.73 10.24 -11.21
N ASP A 71 -1.95 9.68 -10.31
CA ASP A 71 -1.50 8.30 -10.34
C ASP A 71 -2.22 7.46 -9.26
N VAL A 72 -3.25 6.71 -9.67
CA VAL A 72 -4.02 5.85 -8.75
C VAL A 72 -3.14 4.88 -7.97
N PRO A 73 -2.17 4.14 -8.59
CA PRO A 73 -1.21 3.33 -7.87
C PRO A 73 -0.43 4.09 -6.81
N GLY A 74 0.05 5.28 -7.13
CA GLY A 74 0.79 6.13 -6.19
C GLY A 74 -0.07 6.58 -5.00
N ILE A 75 -1.34 6.94 -5.25
CA ILE A 75 -2.30 7.28 -4.19
C ILE A 75 -2.54 6.09 -3.27
N ILE A 76 -2.79 4.90 -3.84
CA ILE A 76 -3.00 3.66 -3.06
C ILE A 76 -1.78 3.36 -2.19
N LYS A 77 -0.57 3.53 -2.74
CA LYS A 77 0.69 3.33 -2.01
C LYS A 77 0.82 4.29 -0.83
N SER A 78 0.55 5.59 -1.04
CA SER A 78 0.62 6.59 0.02
C SER A 78 -0.38 6.33 1.15
N VAL A 79 -1.62 5.95 0.81
CA VAL A 79 -2.64 5.57 1.80
C VAL A 79 -2.21 4.31 2.57
N LYS A 80 -1.66 3.30 1.88
CA LYS A 80 -1.11 2.09 2.51
C LYS A 80 -0.02 2.43 3.53
N GLU A 81 0.94 3.30 3.14
CA GLU A 81 2.02 3.73 4.03
C GLU A 81 1.48 4.37 5.31
N ILE A 82 0.44 5.23 5.19
CA ILE A 82 -0.23 5.82 6.36
C ILE A 82 -0.91 4.74 7.21
N ILE A 83 -1.67 3.81 6.60
CA ILE A 83 -2.32 2.71 7.34
C ILE A 83 -1.29 1.86 8.10
N GLN A 84 -0.11 1.64 7.52
CA GLN A 84 0.97 0.90 8.17
C GLN A 84 1.59 1.66 9.35
N VAL A 85 1.81 2.99 9.21
CA VAL A 85 2.30 3.86 10.29
C VAL A 85 1.29 3.91 11.44
N GLU A 86 0.01 3.97 11.10
CA GLU A 86 -1.10 4.05 12.06
C GLU A 86 -1.66 2.69 12.48
N LYS A 87 -0.88 1.62 12.33
CA LYS A 87 -1.29 0.27 12.70
C LYS A 87 -1.77 0.20 14.15
N GLY A 88 -2.97 -0.33 14.34
CA GLY A 88 -3.63 -0.42 15.66
C GLY A 88 -4.58 0.73 15.96
N ASN A 89 -4.57 1.81 15.18
CA ASN A 89 -5.49 2.93 15.27
C ASN A 89 -6.71 2.74 14.36
N GLU A 90 -7.76 3.55 14.55
CA GLU A 90 -8.92 3.64 13.65
C GLU A 90 -8.63 4.70 12.58
N VAL A 91 -8.58 4.31 11.31
CA VAL A 91 -8.18 5.18 10.18
C VAL A 91 -9.41 5.56 9.36
N TYR A 92 -9.75 6.83 9.34
CA TYR A 92 -10.89 7.39 8.62
C TYR A 92 -10.43 8.07 7.32
N LEU A 93 -10.86 7.54 6.17
CA LEU A 93 -10.43 8.00 4.86
C LEU A 93 -11.46 8.90 4.21
N ASN A 94 -11.16 10.19 4.07
CA ASN A 94 -12.02 11.18 3.43
C ASN A 94 -11.94 11.05 1.90
N MET A 95 -13.09 10.82 1.25
CA MET A 95 -13.18 10.69 -0.20
C MET A 95 -13.77 11.93 -0.89
N THR A 96 -14.04 13.00 -0.13
CA THR A 96 -14.76 14.17 -0.67
C THR A 96 -13.85 15.36 -0.95
N SER A 97 -12.77 15.53 -0.16
CA SER A 97 -11.99 16.80 -0.17
C SER A 97 -11.04 16.95 -1.34
N GLY A 98 -10.79 15.90 -2.13
CA GLY A 98 -9.85 15.92 -3.26
C GLY A 98 -10.51 15.71 -4.62
N THR A 99 -9.71 15.24 -5.57
CA THR A 99 -10.16 14.89 -6.92
C THR A 99 -10.85 13.52 -6.94
N HIS A 100 -11.64 13.25 -8.02
CA HIS A 100 -12.25 11.93 -8.23
C HIS A 100 -11.20 10.80 -8.34
N ILE A 101 -10.03 11.09 -8.91
CA ILE A 101 -8.92 10.14 -9.01
C ILE A 101 -8.39 9.79 -7.61
N GLN A 102 -8.23 10.79 -6.74
CA GLN A 102 -7.84 10.56 -5.35
C GLN A 102 -8.90 9.77 -4.59
N ALA A 103 -10.18 10.10 -4.76
CA ALA A 103 -11.28 9.34 -4.15
C ALA A 103 -11.28 7.87 -4.58
N ALA A 104 -11.08 7.58 -5.88
CA ALA A 104 -10.96 6.22 -6.40
C ALA A 104 -9.76 5.47 -5.80
N GLY A 105 -8.60 6.12 -5.71
CA GLY A 105 -7.40 5.54 -5.10
C GLY A 105 -7.58 5.24 -3.60
N ILE A 106 -8.17 6.17 -2.86
CA ILE A 106 -8.47 6.03 -1.43
C ILE A 106 -9.45 4.88 -1.18
N TYR A 107 -10.54 4.80 -1.97
CA TYR A 107 -11.50 3.70 -1.87
C TYR A 107 -10.82 2.36 -2.16
N SER A 108 -10.03 2.29 -3.23
CA SER A 108 -9.28 1.07 -3.58
C SER A 108 -8.33 0.65 -2.47
N ALA A 109 -7.60 1.60 -1.86
CA ALA A 109 -6.73 1.32 -0.73
C ALA A 109 -7.52 0.77 0.46
N SER A 110 -8.69 1.36 0.78
CA SER A 110 -9.55 0.87 1.87
C SER A 110 -10.06 -0.55 1.61
N ALA A 111 -10.34 -0.90 0.36
CA ALA A 111 -10.81 -2.24 0.00
C ALA A 111 -9.69 -3.30 0.04
N ILE A 112 -8.43 -2.88 -0.21
CA ILE A 112 -7.27 -3.77 -0.23
C ILE A 112 -6.66 -3.95 1.17
N TYR A 113 -6.58 -2.88 1.97
CA TYR A 113 -5.80 -2.85 3.22
C TYR A 113 -6.65 -2.75 4.49
N ASN A 114 -7.89 -3.20 4.47
CA ASN A 114 -8.77 -3.25 5.64
C ASN A 114 -8.84 -4.66 6.25
N GLU A 115 -7.70 -5.32 6.40
CA GLU A 115 -7.62 -6.68 6.96
C GLU A 115 -8.14 -6.72 8.42
N ASP A 116 -7.81 -5.70 9.21
CA ASP A 116 -8.17 -5.60 10.63
C ASP A 116 -9.54 -4.93 10.88
N GLY A 117 -10.25 -4.51 9.83
CA GLY A 117 -11.56 -3.84 9.93
C GLY A 117 -11.51 -2.43 10.54
N ASN A 118 -10.32 -1.82 10.61
CA ASN A 118 -10.06 -0.52 11.23
C ASN A 118 -9.91 0.64 10.22
N VAL A 119 -10.19 0.41 8.95
CA VAL A 119 -10.12 1.42 7.89
C VAL A 119 -11.53 1.79 7.42
N HIS A 120 -11.90 3.05 7.57
CA HIS A 120 -13.27 3.55 7.43
C HIS A 120 -13.35 4.65 6.35
N PRO A 121 -13.58 4.32 5.07
CA PRO A 121 -13.81 5.34 4.05
C PRO A 121 -15.15 6.04 4.30
N TYR A 122 -15.18 7.37 4.05
CA TYR A 122 -16.36 8.18 4.20
C TYR A 122 -16.45 9.30 3.17
N CYS A 123 -17.68 9.76 2.90
CA CYS A 123 -17.95 10.97 2.14
C CYS A 123 -18.65 12.02 3.03
N CYS A 124 -18.45 13.29 2.68
CA CYS A 124 -19.15 14.41 3.28
C CYS A 124 -20.22 14.93 2.30
N ASP A 125 -21.44 15.08 2.75
CA ASP A 125 -22.50 15.72 1.99
C ASP A 125 -22.36 17.24 2.13
N SER A 126 -21.99 17.94 1.04
CA SER A 126 -21.77 19.39 1.05
C SER A 126 -23.03 20.21 1.28
N ASN A 127 -24.23 19.64 1.10
CA ASN A 127 -25.52 20.35 1.07
C ASN A 127 -26.58 19.79 2.03
N SER A 128 -26.26 18.86 2.93
CA SER A 128 -27.28 18.31 3.79
C SER A 128 -27.57 19.21 5.00
N SER A 129 -28.63 20.04 4.86
CA SER A 129 -29.33 20.62 5.98
C SER A 129 -30.18 19.59 6.75
N HIS A 130 -30.19 18.33 6.32
CA HIS A 130 -30.97 17.26 6.92
C HIS A 130 -30.05 16.07 7.28
N ASP A 131 -29.93 15.78 8.58
CA ASP A 131 -29.42 14.50 9.07
C ASP A 131 -30.37 13.39 8.62
N THR A 132 -29.91 12.52 7.74
CA THR A 132 -30.62 11.28 7.40
C THR A 132 -30.16 10.17 8.36
N SER A 133 -30.92 9.09 8.45
CA SER A 133 -30.53 7.92 9.26
C SER A 133 -29.16 7.33 8.87
N GLU A 134 -28.66 7.65 7.66
CA GLU A 134 -27.39 7.19 7.10
C GLU A 134 -26.26 8.22 7.21
N SER A 135 -26.55 9.48 7.56
CA SER A 135 -25.58 10.57 7.66
C SER A 135 -25.67 11.25 9.01
N LYS A 136 -24.66 11.12 9.85
CA LYS A 136 -24.52 11.91 11.08
C LYS A 136 -23.58 13.08 10.83
N ASN A 137 -24.05 14.31 11.10
CA ASN A 137 -23.28 15.54 10.90
C ASN A 137 -22.78 15.73 9.45
N GLY A 138 -23.53 15.29 8.44
CA GLY A 138 -23.13 15.36 7.04
C GLY A 138 -22.03 14.37 6.64
N VAL A 139 -21.68 13.40 7.47
CA VAL A 139 -20.69 12.36 7.18
C VAL A 139 -21.39 11.03 6.95
N ARG A 140 -21.18 10.44 5.78
CA ARG A 140 -21.68 9.12 5.39
C ARG A 140 -20.51 8.13 5.32
N GLN A 141 -20.53 7.12 6.16
CA GLN A 141 -19.57 6.01 6.05
C GLN A 141 -19.90 5.13 4.84
N ILE A 142 -18.85 4.74 4.12
CA ILE A 142 -18.93 3.82 3.00
C ILE A 142 -18.33 2.49 3.43
N ARG A 143 -19.07 1.40 3.21
CA ARG A 143 -18.54 0.06 3.48
C ARG A 143 -17.73 -0.38 2.25
N PRO A 144 -16.41 -0.60 2.36
CA PRO A 144 -15.65 -1.09 1.25
C PRO A 144 -16.06 -2.53 0.92
N ILE A 145 -16.14 -2.85 -0.36
CA ILE A 145 -16.27 -4.24 -0.81
C ILE A 145 -14.94 -4.92 -0.52
N GLN A 146 -14.97 -6.07 0.18
CA GLN A 146 -13.76 -6.84 0.38
C GLN A 146 -13.27 -7.39 -0.96
N ILE A 147 -12.11 -6.91 -1.39
CA ILE A 147 -11.43 -7.42 -2.58
C ILE A 147 -10.55 -8.58 -2.12
N MET A 148 -10.76 -9.77 -2.73
CA MET A 148 -9.83 -10.88 -2.52
C MET A 148 -8.49 -10.50 -3.12
N ILE A 149 -7.43 -10.59 -2.32
CA ILE A 149 -6.04 -10.39 -2.74
C ILE A 149 -5.27 -11.71 -2.62
N PRO A 150 -4.22 -11.92 -3.42
CA PRO A 150 -3.35 -13.07 -3.25
C PRO A 150 -2.74 -13.11 -1.85
N GLU A 151 -2.54 -14.29 -1.31
CA GLU A 151 -1.82 -14.50 -0.05
C GLU A 151 -0.44 -13.85 -0.09
N LYS A 152 0.11 -13.45 1.07
CA LYS A 152 1.39 -12.76 1.19
C LYS A 152 2.51 -13.42 0.38
N ARG A 153 2.66 -14.75 0.49
CA ARG A 153 3.69 -15.50 -0.25
C ARG A 153 3.56 -15.39 -1.78
N LEU A 154 2.32 -15.29 -2.32
CA LEU A 154 2.07 -15.08 -3.74
C LEU A 154 2.40 -13.66 -4.17
N ARG A 155 2.09 -12.67 -3.31
CA ARG A 155 2.42 -11.26 -3.55
C ARG A 155 3.94 -11.06 -3.57
N ASP A 156 4.65 -11.61 -2.59
CA ASP A 156 6.11 -11.53 -2.50
C ASP A 156 6.78 -12.21 -3.72
N ALA A 157 6.30 -13.38 -4.13
CA ALA A 157 6.78 -14.06 -5.33
C ALA A 157 6.52 -13.24 -6.60
N LEU A 158 5.34 -12.62 -6.73
CA LEU A 158 5.00 -11.77 -7.86
C LEU A 158 5.94 -10.56 -7.95
N VAL A 159 6.24 -9.89 -6.84
CA VAL A 159 7.17 -8.76 -6.80
C VAL A 159 8.56 -9.17 -7.29
N ILE A 160 9.06 -10.35 -6.88
CA ILE A 160 10.34 -10.89 -7.37
C ILE A 160 10.30 -11.11 -8.89
N ILE A 161 9.23 -11.74 -9.40
CA ILE A 161 9.06 -12.02 -10.84
C ILE A 161 9.00 -10.71 -11.64
N VAL A 162 8.28 -9.71 -11.17
CA VAL A 162 8.15 -8.41 -11.83
C VAL A 162 9.48 -7.67 -11.85
N ASN A 163 10.21 -7.64 -10.74
CA ASN A 163 11.52 -6.99 -10.66
C ASN A 163 12.56 -7.63 -11.59
N LYS A 164 12.45 -8.94 -11.84
CA LYS A 164 13.31 -9.67 -12.81
C LYS A 164 12.84 -9.52 -14.26
N GLY A 165 11.55 -9.21 -14.47
CA GLY A 165 10.91 -9.16 -15.79
C GLY A 165 10.81 -10.52 -16.48
N LYS A 166 11.86 -11.33 -16.42
CA LYS A 166 11.99 -12.69 -16.92
C LYS A 166 12.88 -13.51 -16.00
N ILE A 167 12.39 -14.67 -15.56
CA ILE A 167 13.16 -15.55 -14.67
C ILE A 167 12.92 -17.02 -15.02
N SER A 168 13.94 -17.88 -14.93
CA SER A 168 13.75 -19.31 -15.08
C SER A 168 13.08 -19.91 -13.82
N LYS A 169 12.29 -20.99 -13.98
CA LYS A 169 11.68 -21.64 -12.81
C LYS A 169 12.70 -22.13 -11.78
N SER A 170 13.89 -22.58 -12.22
CA SER A 170 14.96 -22.99 -11.31
C SER A 170 15.46 -21.82 -10.49
N GLU A 171 15.84 -20.72 -11.14
CA GLU A 171 16.32 -19.51 -10.47
C GLU A 171 15.25 -18.90 -9.53
N LEU A 172 13.98 -18.93 -9.94
CA LEU A 172 12.88 -18.49 -9.09
C LEU A 172 12.77 -19.36 -7.84
N GLY A 173 12.85 -20.68 -7.97
CA GLY A 173 12.84 -21.61 -6.83
C GLY A 173 13.94 -21.32 -5.82
N ASP A 174 15.16 -21.10 -6.31
CA ASP A 174 16.33 -20.76 -5.49
C ASP A 174 16.13 -19.42 -4.74
N LEU A 175 15.59 -18.41 -5.43
CA LEU A 175 15.28 -17.12 -4.80
C LEU A 175 14.17 -17.22 -3.75
N LEU A 176 13.07 -17.89 -4.08
CA LEU A 176 11.94 -18.05 -3.14
C LEU A 176 12.36 -18.82 -1.87
N HIS A 177 13.23 -19.84 -2.03
CA HIS A 177 13.78 -20.56 -0.89
C HIS A 177 14.73 -19.66 -0.07
N ARG A 178 15.64 -18.95 -0.73
CA ARG A 178 16.59 -18.03 -0.07
C ARG A 178 15.90 -16.91 0.72
N TYR A 179 14.75 -16.42 0.23
CA TYR A 179 13.97 -15.39 0.92
C TYR A 179 12.95 -15.97 1.93
N GLY A 180 12.96 -17.29 2.14
CA GLY A 180 12.06 -17.95 3.09
C GLY A 180 10.58 -17.90 2.71
N ILE A 181 10.28 -17.61 1.43
CA ILE A 181 8.90 -17.57 0.90
C ILE A 181 8.35 -19.00 0.74
N ILE A 182 9.24 -19.94 0.41
CA ILE A 182 8.93 -21.37 0.36
C ILE A 182 9.94 -22.11 1.23
N ASN A 183 9.43 -23.00 2.08
CA ASN A 183 10.24 -23.90 2.91
C ASN A 183 9.74 -25.33 2.67
N PRO A 184 10.22 -26.04 1.62
CA PRO A 184 9.88 -27.42 1.39
C PRO A 184 10.46 -28.28 2.51
N ASN A 185 9.69 -29.29 2.96
CA ASN A 185 10.16 -30.23 3.97
C ASN A 185 11.26 -31.11 3.38
N PRO A 186 12.52 -31.05 3.88
CA PRO A 186 13.64 -31.82 3.33
C PRO A 186 13.50 -33.33 3.53
N ALA A 187 12.62 -33.80 4.42
CA ALA A 187 12.40 -35.22 4.68
C ALA A 187 11.64 -35.94 3.53
N ALA A 188 11.16 -35.23 2.50
CA ALA A 188 10.30 -35.79 1.47
C ALA A 188 11.04 -36.26 0.18
N GLY A 189 12.38 -36.25 0.14
CA GLY A 189 13.15 -36.70 -1.04
C GLY A 189 14.26 -35.75 -1.50
N ASN A 190 14.59 -35.79 -2.79
CA ASN A 190 15.56 -34.87 -3.38
C ASN A 190 15.06 -33.42 -3.23
N GLU A 191 15.76 -32.63 -2.43
CA GLU A 191 15.43 -31.25 -2.04
C GLU A 191 15.03 -30.36 -3.23
N LEU A 192 15.75 -30.49 -4.35
CA LEU A 192 15.49 -29.70 -5.55
C LEU A 192 14.14 -30.07 -6.21
N GLN A 193 13.81 -31.37 -6.29
CA GLN A 193 12.53 -31.82 -6.87
C GLN A 193 11.35 -31.42 -5.99
N VAL A 194 11.49 -31.55 -4.68
CA VAL A 194 10.46 -31.16 -3.72
C VAL A 194 10.21 -29.66 -3.78
N THR A 195 11.27 -28.85 -3.83
CA THR A 195 11.19 -27.39 -3.99
C THR A 195 10.47 -27.02 -5.28
N MET A 196 10.80 -27.62 -6.40
CA MET A 196 10.20 -27.32 -7.70
C MET A 196 8.73 -27.74 -7.77
N SER A 197 8.38 -28.90 -7.22
CA SER A 197 6.98 -29.35 -7.16
C SER A 197 6.13 -28.43 -6.28
N TYR A 198 6.64 -28.11 -5.09
CA TYR A 198 5.99 -27.20 -4.15
C TYR A 198 5.76 -25.82 -4.76
N MET A 199 6.80 -25.23 -5.37
CA MET A 199 6.72 -23.94 -6.04
C MET A 199 5.68 -23.97 -7.18
N ASN A 200 5.66 -25.01 -8.02
CA ASN A 200 4.69 -25.10 -9.10
C ASN A 200 3.25 -25.10 -8.57
N GLN A 201 2.95 -25.90 -7.56
CA GLN A 201 1.58 -26.03 -7.04
C GLN A 201 1.15 -24.82 -6.22
N ASN A 202 2.05 -24.26 -5.40
CA ASN A 202 1.68 -23.24 -4.43
C ASN A 202 1.95 -21.80 -4.87
N ILE A 203 2.76 -21.59 -5.92
CA ILE A 203 3.10 -20.25 -6.43
C ILE A 203 2.73 -20.11 -7.90
N ILE A 204 3.30 -20.95 -8.79
CA ILE A 204 3.16 -20.78 -10.24
C ILE A 204 1.71 -20.98 -10.69
N ILE A 205 1.10 -22.12 -10.38
CA ILE A 205 -0.27 -22.42 -10.79
C ILE A 205 -1.27 -21.39 -10.24
N PRO A 206 -1.25 -21.02 -8.94
CA PRO A 206 -2.11 -19.96 -8.45
C PRO A 206 -1.92 -18.62 -9.17
N LEU A 207 -0.69 -18.15 -9.32
CA LEU A 207 -0.42 -16.86 -9.98
C LEU A 207 -0.80 -16.87 -11.46
N GLU A 208 -0.60 -17.99 -12.16
CA GLU A 208 -0.92 -18.13 -13.59
C GLU A 208 -2.40 -18.39 -13.84
N LYS A 209 -2.99 -19.41 -13.16
CA LYS A 209 -4.33 -19.91 -13.50
C LYS A 209 -5.45 -19.22 -12.71
N LYS A 210 -5.23 -18.94 -11.42
CA LYS A 210 -6.26 -18.32 -10.58
C LYS A 210 -6.24 -16.81 -10.71
N TRP A 211 -5.04 -16.20 -10.75
CA TRP A 211 -4.89 -14.75 -10.70
C TRP A 211 -4.54 -14.10 -12.04
N GLY A 212 -4.03 -14.86 -13.01
CA GLY A 212 -3.63 -14.34 -14.33
C GLY A 212 -2.50 -13.29 -14.28
N LEU A 213 -1.67 -13.34 -13.23
CA LEU A 213 -0.63 -12.33 -12.97
C LEU A 213 0.72 -12.68 -13.59
N ILE A 214 0.92 -13.94 -13.98
CA ILE A 214 2.12 -14.42 -14.67
C ILE A 214 1.74 -15.33 -15.82
N THR A 215 2.71 -15.58 -16.69
CA THR A 215 2.64 -16.62 -17.73
C THR A 215 3.92 -17.43 -17.73
N THR A 216 3.81 -18.71 -18.10
CA THR A 216 4.96 -19.60 -18.21
C THR A 216 5.16 -20.08 -19.65
N VAL A 217 6.41 -20.04 -20.14
CA VAL A 217 6.76 -20.46 -21.49
C VAL A 217 7.95 -21.44 -21.44
N LYS A 218 7.85 -22.55 -22.18
CA LYS A 218 8.95 -23.49 -22.34
C LYS A 218 9.82 -23.08 -23.53
N VAL A 219 11.11 -22.83 -23.28
CA VAL A 219 12.09 -22.54 -24.32
C VAL A 219 13.22 -23.56 -24.21
N GLY A 220 13.31 -24.46 -25.17
CA GLY A 220 14.22 -25.60 -25.13
C GLY A 220 13.92 -26.52 -23.94
N ARG A 221 14.91 -26.72 -23.07
CA ARG A 221 14.80 -27.54 -21.85
C ARG A 221 14.38 -26.76 -20.61
N LYS A 222 14.28 -25.42 -20.70
CA LYS A 222 14.00 -24.55 -19.56
C LYS A 222 12.59 -23.97 -19.62
N TRP A 223 11.96 -23.84 -18.45
CA TRP A 223 10.73 -23.12 -18.26
C TRP A 223 11.04 -21.71 -17.76
N TRP A 224 10.43 -20.73 -18.40
CA TRP A 224 10.55 -19.31 -18.06
C TRP A 224 9.23 -18.77 -17.53
N VAL A 225 9.30 -17.84 -16.59
CA VAL A 225 8.19 -17.15 -15.97
C VAL A 225 8.29 -15.68 -16.34
N PHE A 226 7.17 -15.11 -16.78
CA PHE A 226 7.04 -13.71 -17.15
C PHE A 226 5.86 -13.10 -16.39
N PRO A 227 5.93 -11.84 -15.92
CA PRO A 227 4.75 -11.14 -15.44
C PRO A 227 3.85 -10.76 -16.62
N THR A 228 2.54 -10.82 -16.42
CA THR A 228 1.57 -10.21 -17.33
C THR A 228 1.48 -8.70 -17.06
N GLU A 229 0.79 -7.93 -17.91
CA GLU A 229 0.54 -6.52 -17.63
C GLU A 229 -0.26 -6.33 -16.33
N ASN A 230 -1.26 -7.19 -16.10
CA ASN A 230 -1.97 -7.20 -14.82
C ASN A 230 -1.05 -7.53 -13.65
N GLY A 231 -0.07 -8.43 -13.84
CA GLY A 231 0.92 -8.77 -12.83
C GLY A 231 1.84 -7.60 -12.49
N LYS A 232 2.29 -6.85 -13.49
CA LYS A 232 3.10 -5.64 -13.26
C LYS A 232 2.32 -4.60 -12.48
N THR A 233 1.09 -4.33 -12.86
CA THR A 233 0.19 -3.40 -12.16
C THR A 233 -0.05 -3.87 -10.72
N ALA A 234 -0.41 -5.13 -10.52
CA ALA A 234 -0.68 -5.69 -9.19
C ALA A 234 0.56 -5.63 -8.26
N ALA A 235 1.76 -5.85 -8.80
CA ALA A 235 2.99 -5.79 -8.01
C ALA A 235 3.24 -4.39 -7.43
N VAL A 236 2.83 -3.31 -8.11
CA VAL A 236 2.95 -1.94 -7.58
C VAL A 236 2.12 -1.79 -6.29
N TYR A 237 0.93 -2.40 -6.23
CA TYR A 237 0.09 -2.36 -5.04
C TYR A 237 0.62 -3.24 -3.92
N PHE A 238 1.26 -4.36 -4.25
CA PHE A 238 1.71 -5.35 -3.28
C PHE A 238 3.14 -5.15 -2.81
N ALA A 239 3.93 -4.33 -3.53
CA ALA A 239 5.29 -4.02 -3.10
C ALA A 239 5.23 -3.30 -1.74
N ASP A 240 5.45 -4.05 -0.66
CA ASP A 240 5.97 -3.46 0.55
C ASP A 240 7.36 -2.90 0.22
N LYS A 241 7.87 -1.93 0.98
CA LYS A 241 9.31 -1.67 0.96
C LYS A 241 9.96 -3.02 1.32
N VAL A 242 10.22 -3.84 0.31
CA VAL A 242 11.17 -4.93 0.44
C VAL A 242 12.47 -4.18 0.66
N GLU A 243 12.87 -4.02 1.92
CA GLU A 243 14.25 -3.69 2.24
C GLU A 243 15.05 -4.66 1.39
N ASN A 244 15.77 -4.11 0.39
CA ASN A 244 16.64 -4.93 -0.44
C ASN A 244 17.62 -5.60 0.52
N PRO A 245 17.56 -6.90 0.77
CA PRO A 245 18.50 -7.56 1.67
C PRO A 245 19.93 -7.52 1.10
N ILE A 246 20.10 -6.99 -0.12
CA ILE A 246 21.39 -6.81 -0.80
C ILE A 246 22.14 -5.58 -0.26
N SER A 247 21.50 -4.61 0.40
CA SER A 247 22.18 -3.42 0.93
C SER A 247 22.82 -3.61 2.30
N ASN A 248 22.54 -4.69 3.02
CA ASN A 248 23.12 -4.96 4.34
C ASN A 248 24.34 -5.89 4.34
N GLY A 249 24.91 -6.23 3.18
CA GLY A 249 26.03 -7.18 3.03
C GLY A 249 27.34 -6.61 2.53
N VAL A 250 27.45 -5.30 2.26
CA VAL A 250 28.74 -4.68 1.88
C VAL A 250 29.11 -3.66 2.96
N SER A 251 29.67 -4.19 4.06
CA SER A 251 30.45 -3.41 5.01
C SER A 251 31.66 -2.85 4.29
N ALA A 252 31.74 -1.53 4.25
CA ALA A 252 32.90 -0.78 3.80
C ALA A 252 34.11 -1.12 4.69
N ASN A 253 35.00 -1.98 4.19
CA ASN A 253 36.40 -2.07 4.60
C ASN A 253 37.26 -2.11 3.34
N ALA A 254 37.48 -0.95 2.78
CA ALA A 254 38.62 -0.69 1.92
C ALA A 254 39.34 0.52 2.50
N THR A 255 40.27 0.21 3.39
CA THR A 255 41.35 1.09 3.86
C THR A 255 42.07 1.69 2.65
N MET A 256 42.12 3.01 2.64
CA MET A 256 43.09 3.77 1.83
C MET A 256 44.51 3.29 2.19
N GLY A 257 45.14 2.59 1.28
CA GLY A 257 46.58 2.31 1.30
C GLY A 257 47.28 3.26 0.36
N ASP A 258 48.24 3.99 0.91
CA ASP A 258 49.19 4.88 0.30
C ASP A 258 49.68 4.45 -1.08
N ILE A 259 49.70 5.40 -2.02
CA ILE A 259 50.65 5.43 -3.11
C ILE A 259 51.36 6.79 -3.06
N ARG A 260 52.50 6.81 -2.36
CA ARG A 260 53.64 7.67 -2.69
C ARG A 260 54.57 6.81 -3.56
N ASN A 261 54.78 7.21 -4.79
CA ASN A 261 55.98 7.48 -5.54
C ASN A 261 55.63 7.71 -7.00
#